data_549f354af542edae0da254ea5d80f31b
#
_entry.id   549f354af542edae0da254ea5d80f31b
#
_cell.length_a   1.000
_cell.length_b   1.000
_cell.length_c   1.000
_cell.angle_alpha   90.00
_cell.angle_beta   90.00
_cell.angle_gamma   90.00
#
_symmetry.space_group_name_H-M   'P 1'
#
loop_
_entity.id
_entity.type
_entity.pdbx_description
1 polymer ?
#
loop_
_entity_poly.entity_id
_entity_poly.type
_entity_poly.pdbx_seq_one_letter_code
_entity_poly.pdbx_strand_id
1 'polypeptide(L)'
;MSTAADRDASLGRVLMVAPPDDWLQQGSEWFDAFRPAGVILFRRHLPDRLEAARAAIARLHAWAAAQGRKLLVAADEEGGFVSQVRHLFPVPPSARALAWAAPPAEVRRVTARYAARLRALGLGWSFAPVCDVNDNPRNPVIGVRAFGTAPEQVREHAAAAQAGLHDAGLHSCLKHFPGHGDTDLDSHLTLPVLAHGRERLDRVELVPFRALLAGAPAVMVAHLACPELGDGELPATLSPRVSTELLRRELGFSGVAVTDAMEMEGVAGVFGVGEAAWRALAAGCDLLLYCFALSRVEEARDGLAAALAAGRLSAARLEEAAARVERLAAMARPPAPELPPPAEDARWYKALCGQALRLEAPSAWKRFWQAGEGQTLRLAGWNEEVLLALSQRFEGLGIPTQCAAPELLADYTAPTLAVLAERRPLGASASAALRRLAGGSGPVALANLLTPEVDAPVAAAFPARLQSADRSDLMLDTVVERCLALRHSS
;
A
#
# COMPACT_ATOMS: atom_id res chain seq x y z
N MET A 1 -16.81 -31.02 -27.19
CA MET A 1 -17.36 -29.68 -26.86
C MET A 1 -17.15 -29.49 -25.38
N SER A 2 -16.37 -28.50 -24.96
CA SER A 2 -16.18 -28.14 -23.53
C SER A 2 -17.51 -27.70 -22.95
N THR A 3 -17.87 -28.19 -21.75
CA THR A 3 -19.09 -27.77 -21.05
C THR A 3 -18.98 -26.31 -20.62
N ALA A 4 -20.10 -25.66 -20.27
CA ALA A 4 -20.07 -24.31 -19.71
C ALA A 4 -19.22 -24.28 -18.41
N ALA A 5 -19.33 -25.30 -17.58
CA ALA A 5 -18.54 -25.45 -16.36
C ALA A 5 -17.03 -25.58 -16.62
N ASP A 6 -16.60 -26.27 -17.70
CA ASP A 6 -15.18 -26.36 -18.06
C ASP A 6 -14.63 -25.00 -18.55
N ARG A 7 -15.45 -24.23 -19.25
CA ARG A 7 -15.09 -22.87 -19.70
C ARG A 7 -14.95 -21.92 -18.51
N ASP A 8 -15.88 -21.96 -17.57
CA ASP A 8 -15.85 -21.14 -16.37
C ASP A 8 -14.63 -21.46 -15.50
N ALA A 9 -14.30 -22.74 -15.33
CA ALA A 9 -13.09 -23.18 -14.65
C ALA A 9 -11.80 -22.68 -15.33
N SER A 10 -11.79 -22.61 -16.67
CA SER A 10 -10.65 -22.10 -17.44
C SER A 10 -10.43 -20.60 -17.20
N LEU A 11 -11.50 -19.79 -17.12
CA LEU A 11 -11.42 -18.34 -16.89
C LEU A 11 -11.00 -17.98 -15.48
N GLY A 12 -11.37 -18.77 -14.47
CA GLY A 12 -10.93 -18.59 -13.09
C GLY A 12 -9.40 -18.62 -12.91
N ARG A 13 -8.68 -19.30 -13.79
CA ARG A 13 -7.20 -19.44 -13.78
C ARG A 13 -6.45 -18.11 -13.96
N VAL A 14 -7.14 -17.06 -14.42
CA VAL A 14 -6.58 -15.70 -14.62
C VAL A 14 -7.26 -14.65 -13.74
N LEU A 15 -8.03 -15.08 -12.72
CA LEU A 15 -8.72 -14.21 -11.80
C LEU A 15 -8.16 -14.33 -10.39
N MET A 16 -7.92 -13.19 -9.74
CA MET A 16 -7.68 -13.07 -8.30
C MET A 16 -8.79 -12.22 -7.69
N VAL A 17 -9.45 -12.73 -6.68
CA VAL A 17 -10.67 -12.11 -6.16
C VAL A 17 -10.62 -11.94 -4.65
N ALA A 18 -11.25 -10.87 -4.14
CA ALA A 18 -11.54 -10.78 -2.72
C ALA A 18 -12.76 -11.65 -2.38
N PRO A 19 -12.74 -12.38 -1.25
CA PRO A 19 -13.92 -13.11 -0.81
C PRO A 19 -15.03 -12.14 -0.38
N PRO A 20 -16.30 -12.57 -0.34
CA PRO A 20 -17.37 -11.79 0.30
C PRO A 20 -17.04 -11.55 1.78
N ASP A 21 -17.56 -10.45 2.35
CA ASP A 21 -17.23 -10.07 3.74
C ASP A 21 -17.64 -11.13 4.77
N ASP A 22 -18.68 -11.90 4.48
CA ASP A 22 -19.21 -12.98 5.31
C ASP A 22 -18.75 -14.40 4.89
N TRP A 23 -17.68 -14.49 4.09
CA TRP A 23 -17.15 -15.74 3.51
C TRP A 23 -16.86 -16.84 4.56
N LEU A 24 -16.58 -16.45 5.80
CA LEU A 24 -16.35 -17.41 6.90
C LEU A 24 -17.60 -18.12 7.33
N GLN A 25 -18.78 -17.49 7.20
CA GLN A 25 -20.10 -18.03 7.50
C GLN A 25 -20.69 -18.76 6.29
N GLN A 26 -20.41 -18.28 5.08
CA GLN A 26 -20.79 -18.94 3.84
C GLN A 26 -19.95 -20.20 3.61
N GLY A 27 -20.49 -21.13 2.86
CA GLY A 27 -19.75 -22.30 2.38
C GLY A 27 -18.72 -21.93 1.31
N SER A 28 -18.18 -22.95 0.62
CA SER A 28 -17.25 -22.75 -0.50
C SER A 28 -17.93 -22.37 -1.82
N GLU A 29 -19.23 -22.15 -1.83
CA GLU A 29 -20.04 -22.01 -3.05
C GLU A 29 -19.51 -20.95 -4.01
N TRP A 30 -19.09 -19.79 -3.50
CA TRP A 30 -18.52 -18.74 -4.32
C TRP A 30 -17.15 -19.13 -4.92
N PHE A 31 -16.33 -19.90 -4.20
CA PHE A 31 -15.08 -20.45 -4.74
C PHE A 31 -15.36 -21.46 -5.84
N ASP A 32 -16.37 -22.31 -5.62
CA ASP A 32 -16.74 -23.33 -6.61
C ASP A 32 -17.31 -22.70 -7.88
N ALA A 33 -18.00 -21.56 -7.74
CA ALA A 33 -18.55 -20.80 -8.87
C ALA A 33 -17.46 -20.16 -9.75
N PHE A 34 -16.41 -19.58 -9.13
CA PHE A 34 -15.39 -18.83 -9.88
C PHE A 34 -14.09 -19.60 -10.08
N ARG A 35 -13.77 -20.53 -9.18
CA ARG A 35 -12.49 -21.27 -9.16
C ARG A 35 -11.27 -20.39 -9.39
N PRO A 36 -11.11 -19.28 -8.63
CA PRO A 36 -10.09 -18.29 -8.88
C PRO A 36 -8.69 -18.87 -8.71
N ALA A 37 -7.71 -18.32 -9.42
CA ALA A 37 -6.30 -18.66 -9.27
C ALA A 37 -5.73 -18.17 -7.93
N GLY A 38 -6.31 -17.10 -7.40
CA GLY A 38 -5.89 -16.52 -6.15
C GLY A 38 -6.99 -15.75 -5.42
N VAL A 39 -6.70 -15.45 -4.17
CA VAL A 39 -7.54 -14.66 -3.28
C VAL A 39 -6.71 -13.52 -2.70
N ILE A 40 -7.25 -12.29 -2.73
CA ILE A 40 -6.71 -11.16 -1.99
C ILE A 40 -7.50 -10.97 -0.70
N LEU A 41 -6.80 -10.82 0.42
CA LEU A 41 -7.42 -10.65 1.73
C LEU A 41 -7.23 -9.22 2.24
N PHE A 42 -8.33 -8.65 2.73
CA PHE A 42 -8.35 -7.37 3.44
C PHE A 42 -8.64 -7.58 4.92
N ARG A 43 -8.43 -6.54 5.74
CA ARG A 43 -8.71 -6.56 7.17
C ARG A 43 -10.10 -7.13 7.51
N ARG A 44 -11.12 -6.75 6.74
CA ARG A 44 -12.51 -7.21 6.92
C ARG A 44 -12.71 -8.71 6.71
N HIS A 45 -11.78 -9.39 6.02
CA HIS A 45 -11.83 -10.83 5.77
C HIS A 45 -11.11 -11.67 6.82
N LEU A 46 -10.41 -11.02 7.78
CA LEU A 46 -9.59 -11.71 8.76
C LEU A 46 -10.21 -11.59 10.16
N PRO A 47 -10.39 -12.70 10.88
CA PRO A 47 -10.77 -12.69 12.30
C PRO A 47 -9.77 -11.92 13.16
N ASP A 48 -10.24 -11.41 14.32
CA ASP A 48 -9.43 -10.63 15.26
C ASP A 48 -8.38 -11.47 16.01
N ARG A 49 -8.51 -12.77 16.04
CA ARG A 49 -7.57 -13.67 16.72
C ARG A 49 -6.69 -14.39 15.72
N LEU A 50 -5.38 -14.40 15.99
CA LEU A 50 -4.36 -14.96 15.10
C LEU A 50 -4.65 -16.41 14.70
N GLU A 51 -5.00 -17.28 15.65
CA GLU A 51 -5.30 -18.69 15.38
C GLU A 51 -6.55 -18.85 14.50
N ALA A 52 -7.57 -18.02 14.72
CA ALA A 52 -8.77 -18.02 13.90
C ALA A 52 -8.47 -17.53 12.47
N ALA A 53 -7.64 -16.50 12.32
CA ALA A 53 -7.20 -16.01 11.01
C ALA A 53 -6.37 -17.08 10.26
N ARG A 54 -5.46 -17.78 10.97
CA ARG A 54 -4.70 -18.90 10.38
C ARG A 54 -5.62 -20.03 9.94
N ALA A 55 -6.59 -20.41 10.78
CA ALA A 55 -7.55 -21.46 10.43
C ALA A 55 -8.41 -21.06 9.22
N ALA A 56 -8.81 -19.79 9.13
CA ALA A 56 -9.55 -19.27 7.99
C ALA A 56 -8.75 -19.40 6.69
N ILE A 57 -7.48 -18.96 6.68
CA ILE A 57 -6.63 -19.07 5.50
C ILE A 57 -6.32 -20.54 5.16
N ALA A 58 -6.14 -21.39 6.17
CA ALA A 58 -5.94 -22.83 5.96
C ALA A 58 -7.13 -23.48 5.24
N ARG A 59 -8.39 -23.04 5.51
CA ARG A 59 -9.58 -23.51 4.78
C ARG A 59 -9.52 -23.19 3.29
N LEU A 60 -9.00 -21.99 2.90
CA LEU A 60 -8.81 -21.63 1.49
C LEU A 60 -7.82 -22.56 0.80
N HIS A 61 -6.69 -22.84 1.45
CA HIS A 61 -5.69 -23.75 0.92
C HIS A 61 -6.22 -25.20 0.83
N ALA A 62 -6.96 -25.66 1.84
CA ALA A 62 -7.57 -26.99 1.85
C ALA A 62 -8.61 -27.16 0.74
N TRP A 63 -9.44 -26.13 0.50
CA TRP A 63 -10.39 -26.13 -0.60
C TRP A 63 -9.69 -26.26 -1.97
N ALA A 64 -8.61 -25.50 -2.21
CA ALA A 64 -7.86 -25.60 -3.46
C ALA A 64 -7.16 -26.96 -3.60
N ALA A 65 -6.58 -27.48 -2.52
CA ALA A 65 -5.93 -28.79 -2.49
C ALA A 65 -6.90 -29.95 -2.80
N ALA A 66 -8.14 -29.88 -2.32
CA ALA A 66 -9.18 -30.86 -2.64
C ALA A 66 -9.51 -30.91 -4.15
N GLN A 67 -9.18 -29.86 -4.89
CA GLN A 67 -9.33 -29.78 -6.34
C GLN A 67 -8.01 -30.04 -7.11
N GLY A 68 -6.97 -30.53 -6.42
CA GLY A 68 -5.65 -30.75 -7.00
C GLY A 68 -4.90 -29.47 -7.39
N ARG A 69 -5.26 -28.32 -6.83
CA ARG A 69 -4.73 -27.00 -7.17
C ARG A 69 -3.98 -26.35 -5.98
N LYS A 70 -3.08 -25.44 -6.29
CA LYS A 70 -2.52 -24.49 -5.31
C LYS A 70 -3.21 -23.14 -5.52
N LEU A 71 -3.54 -22.47 -4.41
CA LEU A 71 -4.16 -21.16 -4.40
C LEU A 71 -3.12 -20.10 -4.02
N LEU A 72 -3.07 -19.01 -4.77
CA LEU A 72 -2.35 -17.81 -4.37
C LEU A 72 -3.18 -17.05 -3.34
N VAL A 73 -2.66 -16.88 -2.13
CA VAL A 73 -3.30 -16.04 -1.10
C VAL A 73 -2.42 -14.84 -0.85
N ALA A 74 -2.93 -13.66 -1.20
CA ALA A 74 -2.21 -12.40 -1.18
C ALA A 74 -2.87 -11.37 -0.26
N ALA A 75 -2.09 -10.34 0.11
CA ALA A 75 -2.57 -9.12 0.73
C ALA A 75 -1.66 -7.95 0.38
N ASP A 76 -2.18 -6.72 0.49
CA ASP A 76 -1.38 -5.50 0.48
C ASP A 76 -0.70 -5.35 1.84
N GLU A 77 0.55 -5.76 1.90
CA GLU A 77 1.38 -5.75 3.09
C GLU A 77 2.68 -4.99 2.80
N GLU A 78 2.57 -3.65 2.80
CA GLU A 78 3.69 -2.73 2.50
C GLU A 78 4.44 -2.30 3.77
N GLY A 79 3.80 -2.44 4.92
CA GLY A 79 4.20 -1.81 6.18
C GLY A 79 3.47 -0.49 6.44
N GLY A 80 3.74 0.11 7.58
CA GLY A 80 3.09 1.34 8.01
C GLY A 80 1.57 1.20 8.08
N PHE A 81 0.86 2.14 7.47
CA PHE A 81 -0.60 2.13 7.44
C PHE A 81 -1.20 1.23 6.34
N VAL A 82 -0.38 0.73 5.40
CA VAL A 82 -0.84 -0.23 4.38
C VAL A 82 -0.53 -1.65 4.85
N SER A 83 -1.37 -2.14 5.73
CA SER A 83 -1.34 -3.51 6.24
C SER A 83 -2.74 -3.96 6.62
N GLN A 84 -3.08 -5.19 6.27
CA GLN A 84 -4.35 -5.84 6.56
C GLN A 84 -4.29 -6.62 7.88
N VAL A 85 -3.08 -6.86 8.41
CA VAL A 85 -2.83 -7.76 9.56
C VAL A 85 -2.38 -7.05 10.84
N ARG A 86 -2.40 -5.71 10.88
CA ARG A 86 -1.93 -4.91 12.03
C ARG A 86 -2.64 -5.21 13.37
N HIS A 87 -3.83 -5.81 13.31
CA HIS A 87 -4.58 -6.24 14.49
C HIS A 87 -4.13 -7.62 15.02
N LEU A 88 -3.34 -8.37 14.25
CA LEU A 88 -2.87 -9.71 14.60
C LEU A 88 -1.45 -9.71 15.17
N PHE A 89 -0.58 -8.85 14.65
CA PHE A 89 0.80 -8.71 15.10
C PHE A 89 1.42 -7.38 14.65
N PRO A 90 2.56 -6.97 15.26
CA PRO A 90 3.23 -5.71 14.91
C PRO A 90 3.62 -5.64 13.45
N VAL A 91 3.48 -4.46 12.87
CA VAL A 91 3.79 -4.13 11.48
C VAL A 91 5.00 -3.20 11.46
N PRO A 92 5.97 -3.38 10.55
CA PRO A 92 7.10 -2.46 10.41
C PRO A 92 6.62 -1.07 9.97
N PRO A 93 7.43 -0.02 10.21
CA PRO A 93 7.14 1.32 9.71
C PRO A 93 6.96 1.34 8.19
N SER A 94 6.36 2.43 7.68
CA SER A 94 6.22 2.66 6.24
C SER A 94 7.57 2.65 5.52
N ALA A 95 7.56 2.43 4.20
CA ALA A 95 8.78 2.37 3.40
C ALA A 95 9.65 3.63 3.55
N ARG A 96 9.06 4.84 3.56
CA ARG A 96 9.77 6.10 3.76
C ARG A 96 10.41 6.17 5.15
N ALA A 97 9.66 5.79 6.19
CA ALA A 97 10.19 5.78 7.55
C ALA A 97 11.32 4.76 7.71
N LEU A 98 11.20 3.58 7.12
CA LEU A 98 12.30 2.59 7.08
C LEU A 98 13.54 3.13 6.37
N ALA A 99 13.37 3.78 5.22
CA ALA A 99 14.49 4.36 4.48
C ALA A 99 15.15 5.54 5.22
N TRP A 100 14.44 6.21 6.12
CA TRP A 100 15.02 7.24 7.00
C TRP A 100 15.74 6.66 8.22
N ALA A 101 15.25 5.53 8.73
CA ALA A 101 15.74 4.90 9.94
C ALA A 101 16.92 3.96 9.72
N ALA A 102 17.00 3.31 8.55
CA ALA A 102 17.81 2.12 8.40
C ALA A 102 18.47 2.00 7.01
N PRO A 103 19.70 1.47 6.94
CA PRO A 103 20.34 1.14 5.67
C PRO A 103 19.62 -0.05 5.01
N PRO A 104 19.81 -0.29 3.68
CA PRO A 104 19.17 -1.38 2.95
C PRO A 104 19.31 -2.76 3.60
N ALA A 105 20.48 -3.08 4.17
CA ALA A 105 20.70 -4.37 4.86
C ALA A 105 19.75 -4.59 6.04
N GLU A 106 19.43 -3.53 6.80
CA GLU A 106 18.47 -3.61 7.89
C GLU A 106 17.04 -3.70 7.38
N VAL A 107 16.70 -2.97 6.31
CA VAL A 107 15.40 -3.09 5.62
C VAL A 107 15.16 -4.54 5.20
N ARG A 108 16.16 -5.23 4.63
CA ARG A 108 16.08 -6.66 4.30
C ARG A 108 15.74 -7.51 5.52
N ARG A 109 16.40 -7.29 6.65
CA ARG A 109 16.17 -8.05 7.89
C ARG A 109 14.77 -7.82 8.46
N VAL A 110 14.32 -6.57 8.49
CA VAL A 110 12.97 -6.17 8.92
C VAL A 110 11.92 -6.84 8.04
N THR A 111 12.07 -6.72 6.73
CA THR A 111 11.13 -7.30 5.76
C THR A 111 11.12 -8.83 5.84
N ALA A 112 12.28 -9.48 5.99
CA ALA A 112 12.34 -10.94 6.14
C ALA A 112 11.61 -11.42 7.41
N ARG A 113 11.76 -10.70 8.52
CA ARG A 113 11.05 -11.01 9.78
C ARG A 113 9.54 -10.85 9.62
N TYR A 114 9.10 -9.76 9.01
CA TYR A 114 7.68 -9.50 8.77
C TYR A 114 7.09 -10.52 7.80
N ALA A 115 7.76 -10.78 6.69
CA ALA A 115 7.36 -11.78 5.70
C ALA A 115 7.23 -13.19 6.30
N ALA A 116 8.11 -13.55 7.23
CA ALA A 116 8.00 -14.82 7.94
C ALA A 116 6.72 -14.92 8.78
N ARG A 117 6.24 -13.80 9.37
CA ARG A 117 4.94 -13.78 10.06
C ARG A 117 3.77 -13.91 9.09
N LEU A 118 3.83 -13.23 7.96
CA LEU A 118 2.82 -13.36 6.90
C LEU A 118 2.73 -14.80 6.39
N ARG A 119 3.88 -15.44 6.22
CA ARG A 119 3.97 -16.86 5.86
C ARG A 119 3.38 -17.77 6.93
N ALA A 120 3.69 -17.54 8.21
CA ALA A 120 3.14 -18.30 9.32
C ALA A 120 1.61 -18.13 9.46
N LEU A 121 1.07 -16.99 9.03
CA LEU A 121 -0.37 -16.74 8.93
C LEU A 121 -1.00 -17.56 7.79
N GLY A 122 -0.22 -17.90 6.76
CA GLY A 122 -0.71 -18.66 5.59
C GLY A 122 -0.72 -17.87 4.28
N LEU A 123 -0.25 -16.61 4.28
CA LEU A 123 -0.10 -15.83 3.05
C LEU A 123 1.07 -16.39 2.23
N GLY A 124 0.90 -16.42 0.92
CA GLY A 124 1.94 -16.83 -0.04
C GLY A 124 2.52 -15.67 -0.83
N TRP A 125 1.85 -14.54 -0.84
CA TRP A 125 2.19 -13.40 -1.69
C TRP A 125 1.90 -12.07 -0.99
N SER A 126 2.85 -11.13 -1.02
CA SER A 126 2.65 -9.74 -0.64
C SER A 126 2.69 -8.85 -1.87
N PHE A 127 1.75 -7.92 -2.00
CA PHE A 127 1.81 -6.87 -3.01
C PHE A 127 2.74 -5.75 -2.54
N ALA A 128 4.03 -6.10 -2.48
CA ALA A 128 5.18 -5.27 -2.11
C ALA A 128 6.45 -5.82 -2.79
N PRO A 129 7.50 -5.03 -2.94
CA PRO A 129 7.65 -3.63 -2.50
C PRO A 129 7.05 -2.61 -3.47
N VAL A 130 6.77 -1.41 -2.96
CA VAL A 130 6.51 -0.23 -3.77
C VAL A 130 7.82 0.23 -4.41
N CYS A 131 7.84 0.32 -5.74
CA CYS A 131 8.98 0.75 -6.56
C CYS A 131 8.80 2.16 -7.13
N ASP A 132 7.70 2.83 -6.78
CA ASP A 132 7.44 4.19 -7.23
C ASP A 132 8.46 5.17 -6.66
N VAL A 133 8.97 6.06 -7.50
CA VAL A 133 9.82 7.19 -7.10
C VAL A 133 8.90 8.39 -6.85
N ASN A 134 8.67 8.72 -5.57
CA ASN A 134 7.73 9.78 -5.21
C ASN A 134 8.42 11.15 -5.22
N ASP A 135 8.79 11.63 -6.38
CA ASP A 135 9.44 12.93 -6.57
C ASP A 135 8.45 14.09 -6.77
N ASN A 136 7.16 13.78 -6.95
CA ASN A 136 6.11 14.77 -6.92
C ASN A 136 5.50 14.87 -5.50
N PRO A 137 5.74 15.97 -4.77
CA PRO A 137 5.21 16.13 -3.42
C PRO A 137 3.68 16.25 -3.38
N ARG A 138 3.01 16.49 -4.52
CA ARG A 138 1.55 16.58 -4.61
C ARG A 138 0.89 15.23 -4.85
N ASN A 139 1.65 14.16 -4.99
CA ASN A 139 1.09 12.83 -5.20
C ASN A 139 0.21 12.38 -4.02
N PRO A 140 -1.09 12.13 -4.25
CA PRO A 140 -2.02 11.81 -3.16
C PRO A 140 -2.05 10.32 -2.80
N VAL A 141 -1.39 9.45 -3.58
CA VAL A 141 -1.53 8.00 -3.50
C VAL A 141 -0.28 7.34 -2.92
N ILE A 142 0.90 7.72 -3.39
CA ILE A 142 2.16 7.05 -3.06
C ILE A 142 2.75 7.62 -1.76
N GLY A 143 3.20 8.85 -1.75
CA GLY A 143 3.70 9.52 -0.54
C GLY A 143 4.72 8.67 0.22
N VAL A 144 4.41 8.39 1.50
CA VAL A 144 5.26 7.61 2.41
C VAL A 144 5.31 6.11 2.11
N ARG A 145 4.50 5.61 1.19
CA ARG A 145 4.58 4.24 0.68
C ARG A 145 5.84 4.00 -0.15
N ALA A 146 6.40 5.06 -0.78
CA ALA A 146 7.67 4.98 -1.49
C ALA A 146 8.87 5.06 -0.54
N PHE A 147 9.94 4.35 -0.82
CA PHE A 147 11.19 4.43 -0.07
C PHE A 147 11.90 5.77 -0.19
N GLY A 148 11.62 6.54 -1.25
CA GLY A 148 12.30 7.81 -1.47
C GLY A 148 11.71 8.64 -2.60
N THR A 149 12.40 9.79 -2.81
CA THR A 149 12.14 10.72 -3.93
C THR A 149 13.23 10.63 -5.01
N ALA A 150 14.32 9.90 -4.74
CA ALA A 150 15.40 9.67 -5.66
C ALA A 150 15.40 8.23 -6.19
N PRO A 151 15.57 8.00 -7.50
CA PRO A 151 15.49 6.68 -8.14
C PRO A 151 16.42 5.64 -7.50
N GLU A 152 17.67 6.03 -7.22
CA GLU A 152 18.67 5.14 -6.63
C GLU A 152 18.33 4.74 -5.20
N GLN A 153 17.81 5.67 -4.39
CA GLN A 153 17.36 5.36 -3.03
C GLN A 153 16.21 4.33 -3.06
N VAL A 154 15.23 4.55 -3.95
CA VAL A 154 14.12 3.59 -4.11
C VAL A 154 14.62 2.24 -4.59
N ARG A 155 15.52 2.21 -5.57
CA ARG A 155 16.15 1.01 -6.10
C ARG A 155 16.80 0.17 -4.99
N GLU A 156 17.64 0.79 -4.16
CA GLU A 156 18.39 0.08 -3.13
C GLU A 156 17.50 -0.48 -2.02
N HIS A 157 16.56 0.31 -1.53
CA HIS A 157 15.68 -0.10 -0.45
C HIS A 157 14.60 -1.09 -0.92
N ALA A 158 14.04 -0.90 -2.11
CA ALA A 158 13.10 -1.84 -2.70
C ALA A 158 13.77 -3.19 -3.01
N ALA A 159 15.02 -3.19 -3.48
CA ALA A 159 15.79 -4.42 -3.67
C ALA A 159 16.01 -5.17 -2.34
N ALA A 160 16.32 -4.45 -1.28
CA ALA A 160 16.49 -5.01 0.06
C ALA A 160 15.16 -5.60 0.59
N ALA A 161 14.04 -4.89 0.39
CA ALA A 161 12.71 -5.39 0.76
C ALA A 161 12.31 -6.62 -0.06
N GLN A 162 12.51 -6.62 -1.39
CA GLN A 162 12.28 -7.80 -2.23
C GLN A 162 13.10 -9.01 -1.75
N ALA A 163 14.38 -8.81 -1.48
CA ALA A 163 15.24 -9.87 -0.96
C ALA A 163 14.74 -10.40 0.40
N GLY A 164 14.28 -9.51 1.28
CA GLY A 164 13.70 -9.92 2.57
C GLY A 164 12.43 -10.77 2.43
N LEU A 165 11.53 -10.41 1.51
CA LEU A 165 10.36 -11.23 1.18
C LEU A 165 10.77 -12.63 0.71
N HIS A 166 11.76 -12.70 -0.18
CA HIS A 166 12.26 -13.96 -0.74
C HIS A 166 13.00 -14.82 0.29
N ASP A 167 13.77 -14.21 1.21
CA ASP A 167 14.43 -14.91 2.32
C ASP A 167 13.42 -15.68 3.18
N ALA A 168 12.24 -15.11 3.39
CA ALA A 168 11.14 -15.76 4.11
C ALA A 168 10.31 -16.72 3.24
N GLY A 169 10.57 -16.77 1.93
CA GLY A 169 9.81 -17.60 0.98
C GLY A 169 8.43 -17.04 0.61
N LEU A 170 8.23 -15.74 0.79
CA LEU A 170 7.02 -15.02 0.35
C LEU A 170 7.26 -14.44 -1.05
N HIS A 171 6.28 -14.54 -1.93
CA HIS A 171 6.35 -13.88 -3.24
C HIS A 171 6.26 -12.36 -3.09
N SER A 172 7.08 -11.65 -3.86
CA SER A 172 7.00 -10.19 -4.01
C SER A 172 6.17 -9.80 -5.23
N CYS A 173 5.70 -8.56 -5.27
CA CYS A 173 5.07 -7.91 -6.42
C CYS A 173 5.58 -6.48 -6.52
N LEU A 174 6.37 -6.19 -7.55
CA LEU A 174 6.86 -4.82 -7.77
C LEU A 174 5.71 -3.93 -8.25
N LYS A 175 5.50 -2.78 -7.63
CA LYS A 175 4.38 -1.91 -7.95
C LYS A 175 4.72 -0.42 -7.84
N HIS A 176 4.07 0.42 -8.60
CA HIS A 176 3.01 0.22 -9.60
C HIS A 176 3.56 0.54 -10.99
N PHE A 177 3.83 -0.48 -11.81
CA PHE A 177 4.49 -0.31 -13.11
C PHE A 177 3.64 0.51 -14.09
N PRO A 178 4.19 1.47 -14.86
CA PRO A 178 5.62 1.77 -15.02
C PRO A 178 6.18 2.80 -14.02
N GLY A 179 5.42 3.24 -13.00
CA GLY A 179 5.80 4.19 -11.96
C GLY A 179 4.69 5.20 -11.71
N HIS A 180 4.16 5.22 -10.50
CA HIS A 180 3.01 6.05 -10.10
C HIS A 180 3.44 7.25 -9.24
N GLY A 181 4.76 7.46 -9.04
CA GLY A 181 5.27 8.43 -8.09
C GLY A 181 5.13 9.90 -8.48
N ASP A 182 5.07 10.20 -9.78
CA ASP A 182 4.89 11.56 -10.32
C ASP A 182 3.53 11.75 -10.98
N THR A 183 2.46 11.50 -10.24
CA THR A 183 1.09 11.79 -10.67
C THR A 183 0.39 12.70 -9.67
N ASP A 184 -0.48 13.60 -10.17
CA ASP A 184 -1.23 14.56 -9.35
C ASP A 184 -2.63 14.08 -8.96
N LEU A 185 -3.09 12.95 -9.51
CA LEU A 185 -4.45 12.43 -9.37
C LEU A 185 -4.46 11.07 -8.68
N ASP A 186 -5.54 10.79 -7.99
CA ASP A 186 -5.81 9.51 -7.35
C ASP A 186 -6.41 8.54 -8.36
N SER A 187 -5.73 7.45 -8.65
CA SER A 187 -6.17 6.41 -9.58
C SER A 187 -7.45 5.68 -9.17
N HIS A 188 -7.85 5.80 -7.90
CA HIS A 188 -9.14 5.30 -7.42
C HIS A 188 -10.32 6.16 -7.88
N LEU A 189 -10.09 7.43 -8.24
CA LEU A 189 -11.13 8.40 -8.57
C LEU A 189 -11.16 8.77 -10.06
N THR A 190 -10.01 8.77 -10.71
CA THR A 190 -9.84 9.17 -12.11
C THR A 190 -8.68 8.41 -12.72
N LEU A 191 -8.46 8.53 -14.04
CA LEU A 191 -7.27 8.00 -14.70
C LEU A 191 -6.11 9.01 -14.59
N PRO A 192 -5.07 8.76 -13.76
CA PRO A 192 -3.91 9.63 -13.71
C PRO A 192 -3.11 9.55 -15.02
N VAL A 193 -2.42 10.65 -15.34
CA VAL A 193 -1.57 10.73 -16.53
C VAL A 193 -0.11 10.87 -16.10
N LEU A 194 0.74 9.98 -16.59
CA LEU A 194 2.19 10.10 -16.53
C LEU A 194 2.69 10.72 -17.85
N ALA A 195 2.73 12.05 -17.86
CA ALA A 195 3.03 12.84 -19.05
C ALA A 195 4.56 12.94 -19.33
N HIS A 196 5.25 11.80 -19.26
CA HIS A 196 6.71 11.75 -19.42
C HIS A 196 7.10 10.90 -20.63
N GLY A 197 7.98 11.44 -21.44
CA GLY A 197 8.63 10.73 -22.53
C GLY A 197 9.59 9.65 -22.03
N ARG A 198 9.95 8.76 -22.93
CA ARG A 198 10.80 7.60 -22.66
C ARG A 198 12.08 7.93 -21.92
N GLU A 199 12.76 9.01 -22.29
CA GLU A 199 14.04 9.43 -21.68
C GLU A 199 13.89 9.71 -20.18
N ARG A 200 12.79 10.35 -19.76
CA ARG A 200 12.50 10.61 -18.36
C ARG A 200 12.18 9.28 -17.63
N LEU A 201 11.33 8.46 -18.19
CA LEU A 201 10.98 7.16 -17.61
C LEU A 201 12.22 6.31 -17.37
N ASP A 202 13.16 6.27 -18.32
CA ASP A 202 14.40 5.51 -18.21
C ASP A 202 15.32 6.01 -17.10
N ARG A 203 15.29 7.31 -16.78
CA ARG A 203 16.14 7.92 -15.75
C ARG A 203 15.52 7.92 -14.34
N VAL A 204 14.22 7.79 -14.23
CA VAL A 204 13.53 7.92 -12.95
C VAL A 204 12.62 6.72 -12.68
N GLU A 205 11.47 6.65 -13.33
CA GLU A 205 10.42 5.71 -12.98
C GLU A 205 10.84 4.25 -13.16
N LEU A 206 11.55 3.94 -14.24
CA LEU A 206 11.97 2.58 -14.59
C LEU A 206 13.27 2.13 -13.90
N VAL A 207 14.00 2.99 -13.23
CA VAL A 207 15.27 2.64 -12.56
C VAL A 207 15.09 1.53 -11.53
N PRO A 208 14.14 1.61 -10.56
CA PRO A 208 13.92 0.54 -9.62
C PRO A 208 13.43 -0.74 -10.30
N PHE A 209 12.51 -0.65 -11.25
CA PHE A 209 11.96 -1.81 -11.94
C PHE A 209 13.03 -2.57 -12.70
N ARG A 210 13.86 -1.90 -13.51
CA ARG A 210 14.95 -2.55 -14.25
C ARG A 210 15.89 -3.35 -13.37
N ALA A 211 16.20 -2.83 -12.20
CA ALA A 211 17.10 -3.48 -11.28
C ALA A 211 16.51 -4.74 -10.63
N LEU A 212 15.18 -4.77 -10.44
CA LEU A 212 14.50 -5.79 -9.65
C LEU A 212 13.77 -6.84 -10.49
N LEU A 213 13.43 -6.55 -11.76
CA LEU A 213 12.61 -7.43 -12.61
C LEU A 213 13.16 -8.84 -12.77
N ALA A 214 14.48 -9.01 -12.89
CA ALA A 214 15.11 -10.32 -13.09
C ALA A 214 14.85 -11.29 -11.93
N GLY A 215 14.64 -10.77 -10.71
CA GLY A 215 14.31 -11.56 -9.52
C GLY A 215 12.84 -11.52 -9.14
N ALA A 216 11.99 -10.78 -9.85
CA ALA A 216 10.60 -10.56 -9.47
C ALA A 216 9.69 -11.68 -9.98
N PRO A 217 8.95 -12.37 -9.10
CA PRO A 217 7.94 -13.33 -9.52
C PRO A 217 6.71 -12.65 -10.13
N ALA A 218 6.41 -11.40 -9.73
CA ALA A 218 5.28 -10.64 -10.22
C ALA A 218 5.54 -9.13 -10.27
N VAL A 219 4.79 -8.46 -11.16
CA VAL A 219 4.70 -7.00 -11.30
C VAL A 219 3.24 -6.60 -11.34
N MET A 220 2.84 -5.59 -10.57
CA MET A 220 1.53 -4.97 -10.65
C MET A 220 1.58 -3.79 -11.62
N VAL A 221 0.74 -3.87 -12.67
CA VAL A 221 0.60 -2.82 -13.67
C VAL A 221 -0.46 -1.82 -13.21
N ALA A 222 -0.10 -0.54 -13.18
CA ALA A 222 -0.95 0.53 -12.70
C ALA A 222 -2.08 0.90 -13.68
N HIS A 223 -3.16 1.49 -13.16
CA HIS A 223 -4.18 2.17 -13.95
C HIS A 223 -3.78 3.64 -14.11
N LEU A 224 -2.85 3.90 -15.03
CA LEU A 224 -2.43 5.26 -15.40
C LEU A 224 -2.14 5.32 -16.91
N ALA A 225 -2.41 6.46 -17.54
CA ALA A 225 -2.12 6.68 -18.94
C ALA A 225 -0.67 7.15 -19.14
N CYS A 226 -0.02 6.64 -20.20
CA CYS A 226 1.31 7.03 -20.62
C CYS A 226 1.28 7.52 -22.08
N PRO A 227 0.68 8.68 -22.39
CA PRO A 227 0.43 9.12 -23.77
C PRO A 227 1.73 9.25 -24.60
N GLU A 228 2.82 9.64 -24.00
CA GLU A 228 4.12 9.78 -24.64
C GLU A 228 4.75 8.42 -25.06
N LEU A 229 4.20 7.30 -24.61
CA LEU A 229 4.60 5.96 -25.10
C LEU A 229 3.83 5.50 -26.33
N GLY A 230 2.82 6.26 -26.77
CA GLY A 230 2.17 6.08 -28.06
C GLY A 230 0.80 5.41 -28.06
N ASP A 231 0.26 5.01 -26.92
CA ASP A 231 -1.12 4.41 -26.83
C ASP A 231 -2.17 5.44 -26.38
N GLY A 232 -1.86 6.75 -26.43
CA GLY A 232 -2.78 7.82 -26.07
C GLY A 232 -3.18 7.74 -24.59
N GLU A 233 -4.48 7.82 -24.32
CA GLU A 233 -5.05 7.81 -22.98
C GLU A 233 -5.41 6.40 -22.47
N LEU A 234 -4.94 5.33 -23.11
CA LEU A 234 -5.17 3.98 -22.58
C LEU A 234 -4.42 3.79 -21.26
N PRO A 235 -5.09 3.22 -20.24
CA PRO A 235 -4.40 2.80 -19.02
C PRO A 235 -3.29 1.80 -19.31
N ALA A 236 -2.19 1.85 -18.60
CA ALA A 236 -1.05 0.95 -18.78
C ALA A 236 -1.44 -0.53 -18.75
N THR A 237 -2.42 -0.88 -17.90
CA THR A 237 -3.02 -2.23 -17.85
C THR A 237 -3.70 -2.66 -19.14
N LEU A 238 -4.23 -1.73 -19.92
CA LEU A 238 -4.92 -2.00 -21.18
C LEU A 238 -4.05 -1.69 -22.41
N SER A 239 -2.83 -1.19 -22.20
CA SER A 239 -1.89 -0.73 -23.23
C SER A 239 -0.92 -1.86 -23.64
N PRO A 240 -0.98 -2.38 -24.88
CA PRO A 240 0.03 -3.29 -25.40
C PRO A 240 1.44 -2.69 -25.40
N ARG A 241 1.56 -1.38 -25.61
CA ARG A 241 2.86 -0.67 -25.58
C ARG A 241 3.52 -0.76 -24.20
N VAL A 242 2.74 -0.64 -23.13
CA VAL A 242 3.27 -0.68 -21.75
C VAL A 242 3.40 -2.13 -21.27
N SER A 243 2.34 -2.93 -21.35
CA SER A 243 2.31 -4.26 -20.76
C SER A 243 3.02 -5.33 -21.59
N THR A 244 3.07 -5.21 -22.92
CA THR A 244 3.78 -6.16 -23.79
C THR A 244 5.12 -5.60 -24.28
N GLU A 245 5.12 -4.44 -24.98
CA GLU A 245 6.36 -3.96 -25.59
C GLU A 245 7.38 -3.56 -24.52
N LEU A 246 7.00 -2.63 -23.63
CA LEU A 246 7.92 -2.13 -22.60
C LEU A 246 8.25 -3.21 -21.57
N LEU A 247 7.22 -3.77 -20.87
CA LEU A 247 7.47 -4.68 -19.74
C LEU A 247 8.06 -6.03 -20.20
N ARG A 248 7.45 -6.66 -21.22
CA ARG A 248 7.84 -8.01 -21.64
C ARG A 248 9.04 -8.03 -22.58
N ARG A 249 8.98 -7.24 -23.67
CA ARG A 249 9.98 -7.32 -24.73
C ARG A 249 11.22 -6.54 -24.43
N GLU A 250 11.08 -5.28 -24.01
CA GLU A 250 12.23 -4.41 -23.79
C GLU A 250 12.90 -4.66 -22.42
N LEU A 251 12.10 -4.78 -21.35
CA LEU A 251 12.63 -5.03 -20.01
C LEU A 251 12.81 -6.52 -19.69
N GLY A 252 12.36 -7.42 -20.56
CA GLY A 252 12.60 -8.87 -20.44
C GLY A 252 11.82 -9.58 -19.33
N PHE A 253 10.73 -8.99 -18.82
CA PHE A 253 9.98 -9.58 -17.72
C PHE A 253 9.21 -10.84 -18.14
N SER A 254 9.44 -11.95 -17.44
CA SER A 254 8.83 -13.27 -17.73
C SER A 254 7.88 -13.77 -16.64
N GLY A 255 7.80 -13.08 -15.50
CA GLY A 255 6.90 -13.43 -14.40
C GLY A 255 5.44 -13.03 -14.65
N VAL A 256 4.63 -13.04 -13.58
CA VAL A 256 3.19 -12.68 -13.63
C VAL A 256 3.02 -11.17 -13.66
N ALA A 257 2.37 -10.64 -14.70
CA ALA A 257 1.86 -9.27 -14.70
C ALA A 257 0.42 -9.29 -14.14
N VAL A 258 0.24 -8.78 -12.93
CA VAL A 258 -1.07 -8.61 -12.31
C VAL A 258 -1.56 -7.18 -12.53
N THR A 259 -2.84 -6.98 -12.76
CA THR A 259 -3.42 -5.64 -12.82
C THR A 259 -3.54 -5.06 -11.42
N ASP A 260 -3.60 -3.73 -11.29
CA ASP A 260 -4.23 -3.12 -10.12
C ASP A 260 -5.74 -3.46 -10.11
N ALA A 261 -6.48 -3.06 -9.08
CA ALA A 261 -7.88 -3.44 -8.93
C ALA A 261 -8.74 -2.97 -10.11
N MET A 262 -9.28 -3.93 -10.86
CA MET A 262 -10.00 -3.66 -12.13
C MET A 262 -11.33 -2.90 -11.94
N GLU A 263 -11.77 -2.75 -10.69
CA GLU A 263 -12.97 -1.96 -10.36
C GLU A 263 -12.67 -0.47 -10.13
N MET A 264 -11.40 -0.05 -10.17
CA MET A 264 -11.03 1.36 -10.02
C MET A 264 -11.58 2.20 -11.16
N GLU A 265 -12.09 3.41 -10.84
CA GLU A 265 -12.77 4.30 -11.80
C GLU A 265 -11.89 4.68 -13.00
N GLY A 266 -10.58 4.73 -12.85
CA GLY A 266 -9.64 4.96 -13.96
C GLY A 266 -9.74 3.94 -15.10
N VAL A 267 -10.35 2.77 -14.88
CA VAL A 267 -10.54 1.73 -15.88
C VAL A 267 -12.03 1.38 -16.03
N ALA A 268 -12.68 0.99 -14.92
CA ALA A 268 -14.06 0.51 -14.96
C ALA A 268 -15.06 1.59 -15.40
N GLY A 269 -14.81 2.84 -15.03
CA GLY A 269 -15.64 4.00 -15.41
C GLY A 269 -15.56 4.35 -16.89
N VAL A 270 -14.48 3.96 -17.58
CA VAL A 270 -14.26 4.30 -19.00
C VAL A 270 -14.63 3.15 -19.94
N PHE A 271 -14.24 1.92 -19.61
CA PHE A 271 -14.36 0.78 -20.52
C PHE A 271 -15.46 -0.22 -20.15
N GLY A 272 -16.00 -0.15 -18.93
CA GLY A 272 -16.82 -1.22 -18.36
C GLY A 272 -15.98 -2.47 -18.01
N VAL A 273 -16.47 -3.24 -17.05
CA VAL A 273 -15.69 -4.33 -16.43
C VAL A 273 -15.34 -5.45 -17.41
N GLY A 274 -16.32 -5.91 -18.19
CA GLY A 274 -16.13 -7.02 -19.13
C GLY A 274 -15.18 -6.67 -20.26
N GLU A 275 -15.24 -5.43 -20.79
CA GLU A 275 -14.32 -4.97 -21.83
C GLU A 275 -12.91 -4.78 -21.28
N ALA A 276 -12.76 -4.14 -20.12
CA ALA A 276 -11.48 -3.96 -19.47
C ALA A 276 -10.78 -5.30 -19.18
N ALA A 277 -11.53 -6.32 -18.76
CA ALA A 277 -10.98 -7.64 -18.46
C ALA A 277 -10.26 -8.27 -19.64
N TRP A 278 -10.93 -8.40 -20.81
CA TRP A 278 -10.28 -9.01 -21.96
C TRP A 278 -9.18 -8.14 -22.57
N ARG A 279 -9.33 -6.81 -22.54
CA ARG A 279 -8.29 -5.89 -23.02
C ARG A 279 -7.01 -6.01 -22.18
N ALA A 280 -7.11 -6.13 -20.86
CA ALA A 280 -5.95 -6.29 -19.98
C ALA A 280 -5.17 -7.57 -20.30
N LEU A 281 -5.86 -8.71 -20.48
CA LEU A 281 -5.21 -9.96 -20.92
C LEU A 281 -4.60 -9.81 -22.31
N ALA A 282 -5.31 -9.23 -23.26
CA ALA A 282 -4.81 -9.01 -24.61
C ALA A 282 -3.58 -8.09 -24.65
N ALA A 283 -3.55 -7.08 -23.77
CA ALA A 283 -2.43 -6.15 -23.63
C ALA A 283 -1.17 -6.77 -23.02
N GLY A 284 -1.26 -7.91 -22.31
CA GLY A 284 -0.08 -8.57 -21.74
C GLY A 284 -0.14 -8.85 -20.25
N CYS A 285 -1.18 -8.41 -19.53
CA CYS A 285 -1.43 -8.83 -18.15
C CYS A 285 -1.83 -10.31 -18.09
N ASP A 286 -1.51 -11.00 -16.99
CA ASP A 286 -1.76 -12.43 -16.83
C ASP A 286 -2.81 -12.72 -15.76
N LEU A 287 -2.98 -11.83 -14.79
CA LEU A 287 -3.87 -12.00 -13.64
C LEU A 287 -4.67 -10.72 -13.42
N LEU A 288 -5.98 -10.85 -13.39
CA LEU A 288 -6.91 -9.74 -13.18
C LEU A 288 -7.33 -9.70 -11.72
N LEU A 289 -7.12 -8.56 -11.06
CA LEU A 289 -7.39 -8.36 -9.64
C LEU A 289 -8.76 -7.71 -9.44
N TYR A 290 -9.60 -8.31 -8.57
CA TYR A 290 -10.91 -7.80 -8.17
C TYR A 290 -10.99 -7.76 -6.63
N CYS A 291 -11.30 -6.58 -6.06
CA CYS A 291 -11.16 -6.31 -4.63
C CYS A 291 -12.47 -6.07 -3.89
N PHE A 292 -13.58 -5.77 -4.57
CA PHE A 292 -14.78 -5.23 -3.93
C PHE A 292 -16.05 -6.07 -4.11
N ALA A 293 -16.44 -6.42 -5.33
CA ALA A 293 -17.75 -7.01 -5.58
C ALA A 293 -17.69 -8.24 -6.50
N LEU A 294 -18.28 -9.36 -6.05
CA LEU A 294 -18.36 -10.58 -6.86
C LEU A 294 -19.12 -10.39 -8.17
N SER A 295 -20.11 -9.50 -8.22
CA SER A 295 -20.84 -9.15 -9.45
C SER A 295 -19.91 -8.61 -10.55
N ARG A 296 -18.85 -7.89 -10.15
CA ARG A 296 -17.83 -7.42 -11.10
C ARG A 296 -16.99 -8.58 -11.66
N VAL A 297 -16.75 -9.60 -10.85
CA VAL A 297 -16.07 -10.83 -11.29
C VAL A 297 -16.93 -11.59 -12.32
N GLU A 298 -18.24 -11.63 -12.13
CA GLU A 298 -19.19 -12.21 -13.08
C GLU A 298 -19.17 -11.45 -14.43
N GLU A 299 -19.28 -10.11 -14.39
CA GLU A 299 -19.18 -9.26 -15.58
C GLU A 299 -17.85 -9.48 -16.32
N ALA A 300 -16.74 -9.58 -15.59
CA ALA A 300 -15.42 -9.85 -16.16
C ALA A 300 -15.37 -11.21 -16.87
N ARG A 301 -15.87 -12.25 -16.22
CA ARG A 301 -15.94 -13.61 -16.78
C ARG A 301 -16.76 -13.66 -18.05
N ASP A 302 -17.93 -13.03 -18.03
CA ASP A 302 -18.81 -12.97 -19.20
C ASP A 302 -18.15 -12.19 -20.35
N GLY A 303 -17.46 -11.08 -20.04
CA GLY A 303 -16.68 -10.31 -21.02
C GLY A 303 -15.53 -11.11 -21.64
N LEU A 304 -14.80 -11.88 -20.82
CA LEU A 304 -13.74 -12.79 -21.28
C LEU A 304 -14.30 -13.89 -22.19
N ALA A 305 -15.41 -14.53 -21.79
CA ALA A 305 -16.07 -15.57 -22.58
C ALA A 305 -16.55 -15.03 -23.94
N ALA A 306 -17.17 -13.85 -23.94
CA ALA A 306 -17.62 -13.19 -25.16
C ALA A 306 -16.45 -12.79 -26.08
N ALA A 307 -15.35 -12.31 -25.51
CA ALA A 307 -14.14 -11.93 -26.26
C ALA A 307 -13.45 -13.15 -26.91
N LEU A 308 -13.38 -14.28 -26.20
CA LEU A 308 -12.88 -15.56 -26.75
C LEU A 308 -13.77 -16.04 -27.89
N ALA A 309 -15.09 -16.06 -27.73
CA ALA A 309 -16.03 -16.48 -28.76
C ALA A 309 -15.96 -15.60 -30.02
N ALA A 310 -15.72 -14.29 -29.83
CA ALA A 310 -15.57 -13.33 -30.93
C ALA A 310 -14.15 -13.26 -31.53
N GLY A 311 -13.20 -14.02 -31.01
CA GLY A 311 -11.78 -14.00 -31.47
C GLY A 311 -11.02 -12.72 -31.10
N ARG A 312 -11.55 -11.86 -30.22
CA ARG A 312 -10.88 -10.65 -29.71
C ARG A 312 -9.80 -10.97 -28.70
N LEU A 313 -9.96 -12.04 -27.95
CA LEU A 313 -8.95 -12.65 -27.09
C LEU A 313 -8.64 -14.05 -27.64
N SER A 314 -7.37 -14.38 -27.86
CA SER A 314 -7.01 -15.72 -28.32
C SER A 314 -6.94 -16.71 -27.16
N ALA A 315 -7.35 -17.96 -27.40
CA ALA A 315 -7.20 -19.03 -26.41
C ALA A 315 -5.73 -19.26 -26.02
N ALA A 316 -4.81 -19.10 -26.96
CA ALA A 316 -3.37 -19.21 -26.71
C ALA A 316 -2.89 -18.15 -25.67
N ARG A 317 -3.39 -16.92 -25.76
CA ARG A 317 -3.03 -15.86 -24.79
C ARG A 317 -3.59 -16.15 -23.39
N LEU A 318 -4.82 -16.68 -23.32
CA LEU A 318 -5.41 -17.10 -22.05
C LEU A 318 -4.58 -18.22 -21.41
N GLU A 319 -4.21 -19.24 -22.17
CA GLU A 319 -3.39 -20.37 -21.68
C GLU A 319 -1.98 -19.92 -21.26
N GLU A 320 -1.37 -19.00 -21.99
CA GLU A 320 -0.09 -18.42 -21.64
C GLU A 320 -0.17 -17.69 -20.29
N ALA A 321 -1.22 -16.88 -20.07
CA ALA A 321 -1.48 -16.18 -18.82
C ALA A 321 -1.66 -17.17 -17.65
N ALA A 322 -2.58 -18.11 -17.82
CA ALA A 322 -2.87 -19.12 -16.83
C ALA A 322 -1.62 -19.93 -16.45
N ALA A 323 -0.80 -20.32 -17.43
CA ALA A 323 0.42 -21.08 -17.19
C ALA A 323 1.47 -20.27 -16.37
N ARG A 324 1.56 -18.94 -16.54
CA ARG A 324 2.42 -18.10 -15.70
C ARG A 324 1.91 -18.06 -14.27
N VAL A 325 0.61 -17.87 -14.09
CA VAL A 325 -0.04 -17.81 -12.75
C VAL A 325 0.11 -19.16 -12.03
N GLU A 326 -0.10 -20.28 -12.71
CA GLU A 326 0.08 -21.62 -12.14
C GLU A 326 1.53 -21.91 -11.73
N ARG A 327 2.49 -21.47 -12.55
CA ARG A 327 3.91 -21.56 -12.16
C ARG A 327 4.20 -20.78 -10.89
N LEU A 328 3.67 -19.56 -10.76
CA LEU A 328 3.81 -18.76 -9.54
C LEU A 328 3.21 -19.49 -8.33
N ALA A 329 2.00 -20.02 -8.46
CA ALA A 329 1.34 -20.79 -7.41
C ALA A 329 2.13 -22.06 -7.04
N ALA A 330 2.74 -22.73 -8.02
CA ALA A 330 3.56 -23.94 -7.78
C ALA A 330 4.83 -23.64 -6.98
N MET A 331 5.41 -22.43 -7.08
CA MET A 331 6.61 -22.02 -6.36
C MET A 331 6.34 -21.68 -4.87
N ALA A 332 5.08 -21.64 -4.42
CA ALA A 332 4.74 -21.36 -3.04
C ALA A 332 5.40 -22.37 -2.09
N ARG A 333 6.11 -21.84 -1.08
CA ARG A 333 6.83 -22.63 -0.08
C ARG A 333 5.92 -23.02 1.09
N PRO A 334 6.21 -24.08 1.84
CA PRO A 334 5.48 -24.43 3.06
C PRO A 334 5.60 -23.31 4.11
N PRO A 335 4.68 -23.27 5.10
CA PRO A 335 4.73 -22.27 6.19
C PRO A 335 6.10 -22.21 6.89
N ALA A 336 6.44 -21.03 7.40
CA ALA A 336 7.68 -20.79 8.11
C ALA A 336 7.77 -21.56 9.45
N PRO A 337 8.98 -21.84 9.96
CA PRO A 337 9.18 -22.41 11.29
C PRO A 337 8.70 -21.45 12.40
N GLU A 338 8.81 -21.91 13.65
CA GLU A 338 8.51 -21.09 14.84
C GLU A 338 9.18 -19.72 14.80
N LEU A 339 8.42 -18.69 15.12
CA LEU A 339 8.88 -17.30 15.14
C LEU A 339 9.02 -16.81 16.59
N PRO A 340 9.96 -15.89 16.85
CA PRO A 340 10.04 -15.23 18.16
C PRO A 340 8.72 -14.56 18.55
N PRO A 341 8.50 -14.29 19.86
CA PRO A 341 7.28 -13.61 20.30
C PRO A 341 7.05 -12.26 19.60
N PRO A 342 5.81 -11.90 19.25
CA PRO A 342 5.50 -10.63 18.58
C PRO A 342 6.01 -9.39 19.32
N ALA A 343 6.13 -9.44 20.63
CA ALA A 343 6.67 -8.36 21.45
C ALA A 343 8.12 -7.98 21.12
N GLU A 344 8.92 -8.90 20.58
CA GLU A 344 10.29 -8.57 20.13
C GLU A 344 10.25 -7.72 18.86
N ASP A 345 9.37 -8.04 17.94
CA ASP A 345 9.19 -7.26 16.71
C ASP A 345 8.63 -5.88 17.04
N ALA A 346 7.67 -5.79 17.97
CA ALA A 346 7.13 -4.52 18.42
C ALA A 346 8.23 -3.60 18.96
N ARG A 347 9.14 -4.11 19.81
CA ARG A 347 10.27 -3.34 20.32
C ARG A 347 11.22 -2.88 19.22
N TRP A 348 11.55 -3.80 18.30
CA TRP A 348 12.45 -3.49 17.19
C TRP A 348 11.84 -2.43 16.24
N TYR A 349 10.59 -2.62 15.82
CA TYR A 349 9.91 -1.68 14.94
C TYR A 349 9.70 -0.31 15.59
N LYS A 350 9.42 -0.29 16.89
CA LYS A 350 9.33 0.95 17.66
C LYS A 350 10.67 1.70 17.72
N ALA A 351 11.78 0.99 17.86
CA ALA A 351 13.10 1.61 17.82
C ALA A 351 13.37 2.25 16.43
N LEU A 352 12.97 1.59 15.34
CA LEU A 352 13.04 2.15 13.99
C LEU A 352 12.14 3.37 13.81
N CYS A 353 10.93 3.36 14.36
CA CYS A 353 10.08 4.56 14.40
C CYS A 353 10.79 5.73 15.10
N GLY A 354 11.46 5.46 16.22
CA GLY A 354 12.24 6.46 16.93
C GLY A 354 13.41 7.04 16.11
N GLN A 355 14.08 6.20 15.33
CA GLN A 355 15.15 6.62 14.41
C GLN A 355 14.64 7.42 13.21
N ALA A 356 13.46 7.09 12.70
CA ALA A 356 12.80 7.80 11.61
C ALA A 356 12.26 9.17 12.03
N LEU A 357 12.01 9.36 13.34
CA LEU A 357 11.41 10.58 13.85
C LEU A 357 12.40 11.76 13.84
N ARG A 358 12.07 12.79 13.08
CA ARG A 358 12.86 14.02 12.97
C ARG A 358 12.26 15.10 13.86
N LEU A 359 13.05 15.56 14.82
CA LEU A 359 12.66 16.62 15.75
C LEU A 359 13.44 17.89 15.42
N GLU A 360 12.71 18.97 15.21
CA GLU A 360 13.29 20.29 15.00
C GLU A 360 13.02 21.21 16.19
N ALA A 361 13.97 22.10 16.48
CA ALA A 361 13.89 23.08 17.54
C ALA A 361 13.52 22.52 18.94
N PRO A 362 14.34 21.63 19.54
CA PRO A 362 14.02 21.02 20.85
C PRO A 362 13.72 22.05 21.96
N SER A 363 14.40 23.21 21.97
CA SER A 363 14.14 24.28 22.91
C SER A 363 12.76 24.93 22.76
N ALA A 364 12.21 24.94 21.53
CA ALA A 364 10.85 25.43 21.31
C ALA A 364 9.81 24.42 21.83
N TRP A 365 10.07 23.10 21.71
CA TRP A 365 9.24 22.07 22.33
C TRP A 365 9.20 22.17 23.83
N LYS A 366 10.35 22.45 24.48
CA LYS A 366 10.40 22.67 25.91
C LYS A 366 9.52 23.87 26.34
N ARG A 367 9.63 24.99 25.64
CA ARG A 367 8.77 26.17 25.89
C ARG A 367 7.27 25.85 25.66
N PHE A 368 6.95 25.07 24.62
CA PHE A 368 5.59 24.62 24.34
C PHE A 368 4.98 23.90 25.55
N TRP A 369 5.69 22.92 26.11
CA TRP A 369 5.22 22.17 27.28
C TRP A 369 5.17 22.98 28.56
N GLN A 370 6.16 23.84 28.81
CA GLN A 370 6.19 24.71 29.98
C GLN A 370 5.02 25.71 29.99
N ALA A 371 4.75 26.32 28.84
CA ALA A 371 3.64 27.26 28.70
C ALA A 371 2.27 26.61 28.82
N GLY A 372 2.15 25.32 28.46
CA GLY A 372 0.92 24.53 28.52
C GLY A 372 0.75 23.68 29.78
N GLU A 373 1.61 23.85 30.81
CA GLU A 373 1.54 23.02 32.02
C GLU A 373 0.21 23.17 32.76
N GLY A 374 -0.43 22.04 33.06
CA GLY A 374 -1.73 22.00 33.73
C GLY A 374 -2.95 22.36 32.85
N GLN A 375 -2.75 22.63 31.57
CA GLN A 375 -3.83 22.94 30.64
C GLN A 375 -4.22 21.71 29.80
N THR A 376 -5.42 21.74 29.21
CA THR A 376 -5.88 20.77 28.21
C THR A 376 -5.10 20.96 26.93
N LEU A 377 -4.48 19.88 26.40
CA LEU A 377 -3.79 19.87 25.13
C LEU A 377 -4.82 19.82 23.99
N ARG A 378 -4.80 20.81 23.11
CA ARG A 378 -5.60 20.77 21.89
C ARG A 378 -4.85 20.00 20.80
N LEU A 379 -5.53 19.06 20.17
CA LEU A 379 -5.07 18.34 18.98
C LEU A 379 -5.86 18.88 17.78
N ALA A 380 -5.18 19.60 16.90
CA ALA A 380 -5.79 20.29 15.77
C ALA A 380 -5.41 19.65 14.44
N GLY A 381 -6.38 19.13 13.70
CA GLY A 381 -6.14 18.47 12.41
C GLY A 381 -7.46 18.05 11.75
N TRP A 382 -7.37 17.44 10.59
CA TRP A 382 -8.55 16.99 9.80
C TRP A 382 -8.72 15.48 9.79
N ASN A 383 -7.70 14.71 10.17
CA ASN A 383 -7.80 13.26 10.23
C ASN A 383 -8.30 12.80 11.61
N GLU A 384 -9.61 12.61 11.73
CA GLU A 384 -10.26 12.25 13.00
C GLU A 384 -9.72 10.97 13.62
N GLU A 385 -9.44 9.94 12.81
CA GLU A 385 -8.87 8.67 13.28
C GLU A 385 -7.53 8.89 14.00
N VAL A 386 -6.65 9.67 13.39
CA VAL A 386 -5.33 9.98 13.96
C VAL A 386 -5.44 10.88 15.19
N LEU A 387 -6.32 11.87 15.16
CA LEU A 387 -6.55 12.75 16.31
C LEU A 387 -7.07 11.95 17.50
N LEU A 388 -8.06 11.08 17.30
CA LEU A 388 -8.61 10.23 18.34
C LEU A 388 -7.55 9.27 18.90
N ALA A 389 -6.75 8.65 18.01
CA ALA A 389 -5.68 7.75 18.41
C ALA A 389 -4.60 8.45 19.26
N LEU A 390 -4.24 9.70 18.93
CA LEU A 390 -3.33 10.52 19.74
C LEU A 390 -3.96 10.95 21.06
N SER A 391 -5.24 11.37 21.03
CA SER A 391 -6.01 11.74 22.22
C SER A 391 -5.99 10.64 23.26
N GLN A 392 -6.39 9.43 22.90
CA GLN A 392 -6.41 8.26 23.77
C GLN A 392 -5.03 8.00 24.42
N ARG A 393 -3.95 8.17 23.65
CA ARG A 393 -2.59 7.97 24.14
C ARG A 393 -2.17 9.04 25.16
N PHE A 394 -2.47 10.32 24.90
CA PHE A 394 -2.17 11.41 25.83
C PHE A 394 -3.02 11.30 27.10
N GLU A 395 -4.30 11.01 26.98
CA GLU A 395 -5.22 10.84 28.11
C GLU A 395 -4.84 9.65 28.99
N GLY A 396 -4.41 8.53 28.40
CA GLY A 396 -3.87 7.38 29.12
C GLY A 396 -2.62 7.70 29.95
N LEU A 397 -1.98 8.83 29.68
CA LEU A 397 -0.81 9.35 30.38
C LEU A 397 -1.14 10.57 31.27
N GLY A 398 -2.42 10.84 31.52
CA GLY A 398 -2.91 11.90 32.39
C GLY A 398 -2.87 13.31 31.80
N ILE A 399 -2.75 13.43 30.48
CA ILE A 399 -2.82 14.70 29.75
C ILE A 399 -4.20 14.83 29.13
N PRO A 400 -5.09 15.68 29.66
CA PRO A 400 -6.41 15.88 29.06
C PRO A 400 -6.28 16.48 27.65
N THR A 401 -7.09 16.01 26.72
CA THR A 401 -7.04 16.46 25.33
C THR A 401 -8.40 16.95 24.81
N GLN A 402 -8.35 17.77 23.76
CA GLN A 402 -9.50 18.21 22.98
C GLN A 402 -9.16 18.19 21.49
N CYS A 403 -9.88 17.40 20.71
CA CYS A 403 -9.70 17.32 19.27
C CYS A 403 -10.63 18.31 18.55
N ALA A 404 -10.10 19.00 17.53
CA ALA A 404 -10.89 19.89 16.68
C ALA A 404 -10.22 20.08 15.30
N ALA A 405 -11.03 20.42 14.28
CA ALA A 405 -10.47 20.97 13.04
C ALA A 405 -9.90 22.38 13.33
N PRO A 406 -8.79 22.79 12.69
CA PRO A 406 -8.14 24.07 12.97
C PRO A 406 -9.04 25.30 12.76
N GLU A 407 -10.01 25.20 11.85
CA GLU A 407 -10.98 26.27 11.56
C GLU A 407 -11.99 26.47 12.69
N LEU A 408 -12.23 25.46 13.51
CA LEU A 408 -13.22 25.47 14.60
C LEU A 408 -12.65 26.01 15.92
N LEU A 409 -11.36 26.29 16.00
CA LEU A 409 -10.75 26.83 17.20
C LEU A 409 -11.13 28.31 17.35
N ALA A 410 -11.90 28.62 18.39
CA ALA A 410 -12.38 29.97 18.68
C ALA A 410 -11.29 30.88 19.26
N ASP A 411 -10.31 30.32 19.93
CA ASP A 411 -9.15 31.02 20.47
C ASP A 411 -7.86 30.25 20.25
N TYR A 412 -6.74 30.92 20.33
CA TYR A 412 -5.40 30.36 20.14
C TYR A 412 -4.52 30.50 21.37
N THR A 413 -5.12 30.50 22.58
CA THR A 413 -4.39 30.72 23.86
C THR A 413 -3.94 29.43 24.54
N ALA A 414 -4.68 28.33 24.36
CA ALA A 414 -4.32 27.02 24.91
C ALA A 414 -3.22 26.31 24.10
N PRO A 415 -2.43 25.42 24.74
CA PRO A 415 -1.40 24.65 24.05
C PRO A 415 -2.01 23.80 22.95
N THR A 416 -1.57 24.01 21.72
CA THR A 416 -2.13 23.35 20.56
C THR A 416 -1.07 22.61 19.75
N LEU A 417 -1.24 21.30 19.61
CA LEU A 417 -0.47 20.46 18.71
C LEU A 417 -1.25 20.34 17.39
N ALA A 418 -0.77 20.99 16.34
CA ALA A 418 -1.28 20.81 15.00
C ALA A 418 -0.78 19.48 14.46
N VAL A 419 -1.67 18.66 13.89
CA VAL A 419 -1.39 17.31 13.39
C VAL A 419 -1.71 17.24 11.91
N LEU A 420 -0.70 17.03 11.08
CA LEU A 420 -0.83 16.80 9.64
C LEU A 420 -0.69 15.30 9.36
N ALA A 421 -1.79 14.67 9.00
CA ALA A 421 -1.85 13.25 8.68
C ALA A 421 -2.61 12.98 7.37
N GLU A 422 -2.65 13.98 6.50
CA GLU A 422 -3.34 13.92 5.22
C GLU A 422 -2.43 13.39 4.11
N ARG A 423 -3.00 12.62 3.20
CA ARG A 423 -2.30 12.13 1.99
C ARG A 423 -2.28 13.17 0.87
N ARG A 424 -3.24 14.10 0.88
CA ARG A 424 -3.40 15.13 -0.16
C ARG A 424 -2.82 16.45 0.30
N PRO A 425 -2.32 17.27 -0.62
CA PRO A 425 -1.91 18.64 -0.29
C PRO A 425 -3.05 19.40 0.36
N LEU A 426 -2.70 20.24 1.32
CA LEU A 426 -3.67 21.09 1.98
C LEU A 426 -4.22 22.13 1.00
N GLY A 427 -5.53 22.28 0.96
CA GLY A 427 -6.18 23.37 0.24
C GLY A 427 -5.83 24.74 0.83
N ALA A 428 -6.10 25.82 0.08
CA ALA A 428 -5.79 27.18 0.50
C ALA A 428 -6.44 27.55 1.85
N SER A 429 -7.68 27.10 2.10
CA SER A 429 -8.40 27.33 3.36
C SER A 429 -7.70 26.65 4.54
N ALA A 430 -7.33 25.38 4.40
CA ALA A 430 -6.63 24.62 5.42
C ALA A 430 -5.23 25.21 5.72
N SER A 431 -4.48 25.58 4.69
CA SER A 431 -3.18 26.24 4.83
C SER A 431 -3.30 27.60 5.53
N ALA A 432 -4.37 28.35 5.26
CA ALA A 432 -4.65 29.62 5.95
C ALA A 432 -5.03 29.41 7.42
N ALA A 433 -5.81 28.36 7.75
CA ALA A 433 -6.16 28.01 9.12
C ALA A 433 -4.91 27.67 9.96
N LEU A 434 -4.00 26.85 9.41
CA LEU A 434 -2.73 26.52 10.08
C LEU A 434 -1.84 27.75 10.27
N ARG A 435 -1.75 28.65 9.30
CA ARG A 435 -0.99 29.91 9.45
C ARG A 435 -1.58 30.81 10.52
N ARG A 436 -2.91 30.91 10.64
CA ARG A 436 -3.56 31.64 11.75
C ARG A 436 -3.23 30.99 13.09
N LEU A 437 -3.26 29.66 13.18
CA LEU A 437 -2.88 28.93 14.38
C LEU A 437 -1.42 29.20 14.77
N ALA A 438 -0.48 29.13 13.82
CA ALA A 438 0.93 29.41 14.05
C ALA A 438 1.21 30.86 14.49
N GLY A 439 0.40 31.82 14.03
CA GLY A 439 0.49 33.24 14.39
C GLY A 439 -0.28 33.63 15.67
N GLY A 440 -0.93 32.68 16.35
CA GLY A 440 -1.66 32.90 17.58
C GLY A 440 -0.76 33.21 18.77
N SER A 441 -1.35 33.65 19.89
CA SER A 441 -0.64 34.03 21.14
C SER A 441 -0.31 32.86 22.05
N GLY A 442 -0.92 31.70 21.83
CA GLY A 442 -0.70 30.48 22.63
C GLY A 442 0.51 29.66 22.19
N PRO A 443 0.93 28.70 23.02
CA PRO A 443 1.98 27.78 22.65
C PRO A 443 1.49 26.82 21.54
N VAL A 444 2.22 26.77 20.42
CA VAL A 444 1.90 25.93 19.27
C VAL A 444 3.07 25.06 18.84
N ALA A 445 2.76 23.85 18.42
CA ALA A 445 3.71 22.90 17.84
C ALA A 445 3.06 22.18 16.66
N LEU A 446 3.87 21.58 15.79
CA LEU A 446 3.42 20.82 14.63
C LEU A 446 3.96 19.39 14.66
N ALA A 447 3.06 18.42 14.52
CA ALA A 447 3.40 17.04 14.19
C ALA A 447 2.97 16.75 12.74
N ASN A 448 3.95 16.63 11.84
CA ASN A 448 3.71 16.24 10.44
C ASN A 448 4.03 14.76 10.27
N LEU A 449 3.00 13.94 10.01
CA LEU A 449 3.09 12.51 10.09
C LEU A 449 3.24 11.80 8.73
N LEU A 450 2.87 12.43 7.60
CA LEU A 450 2.85 11.75 6.31
C LEU A 450 3.76 12.36 5.24
N THR A 451 3.56 13.62 4.91
CA THR A 451 4.22 14.24 3.74
C THR A 451 4.91 15.56 4.12
N PRO A 452 6.05 15.51 4.79
CA PRO A 452 6.76 16.72 5.22
C PRO A 452 7.03 17.71 4.09
N GLU A 453 7.27 17.20 2.89
CA GLU A 453 7.63 17.99 1.71
C GLU A 453 6.46 18.84 1.18
N VAL A 454 5.23 18.32 1.28
CA VAL A 454 4.03 19.01 0.74
C VAL A 454 3.70 20.25 1.55
N ASP A 455 3.81 20.16 2.85
CA ASP A 455 3.40 21.20 3.79
C ASP A 455 4.58 22.04 4.31
N ALA A 456 5.76 21.92 3.69
CA ALA A 456 6.96 22.63 4.12
C ALA A 456 6.77 24.15 4.33
N PRO A 457 6.08 24.90 3.45
CA PRO A 457 5.84 26.32 3.65
C PRO A 457 4.96 26.63 4.87
N VAL A 458 3.99 25.77 5.18
CA VAL A 458 3.13 25.90 6.36
C VAL A 458 3.88 25.44 7.60
N ALA A 459 4.57 24.31 7.53
CA ALA A 459 5.37 23.77 8.62
C ALA A 459 6.43 24.77 9.11
N ALA A 460 7.07 25.52 8.21
CA ALA A 460 8.06 26.52 8.55
C ALA A 460 7.51 27.65 9.48
N ALA A 461 6.20 27.86 9.53
CA ALA A 461 5.59 28.86 10.39
C ALA A 461 5.51 28.43 11.89
N PHE A 462 5.69 27.15 12.18
CA PHE A 462 5.60 26.65 13.55
C PHE A 462 6.97 26.67 14.24
N PRO A 463 7.05 27.17 15.51
CA PRO A 463 8.31 27.26 16.25
C PRO A 463 8.87 25.89 16.67
N ALA A 464 8.00 24.93 16.96
CA ALA A 464 8.37 23.56 17.35
C ALA A 464 7.78 22.58 16.36
N ARG A 465 8.62 21.72 15.77
CA ARG A 465 8.20 20.79 14.73
C ARG A 465 8.72 19.39 14.99
N LEU A 466 7.87 18.42 14.66
CA LEU A 466 8.19 17.01 14.63
C LEU A 466 7.75 16.46 13.28
N GLN A 467 8.60 15.70 12.63
CA GLN A 467 8.31 15.07 11.37
C GLN A 467 8.48 13.55 11.48
N SER A 468 7.51 12.81 10.98
CA SER A 468 7.63 11.39 10.73
C SER A 468 7.27 11.12 9.26
N ALA A 469 7.47 9.92 8.82
CA ALA A 469 7.01 9.49 7.50
C ALA A 469 6.04 8.32 7.65
N ASP A 470 5.30 8.29 8.76
CA ASP A 470 4.37 7.21 9.08
C ASP A 470 3.31 7.67 10.09
N ARG A 471 2.13 7.05 10.06
CA ARG A 471 1.06 7.23 11.03
C ARG A 471 0.55 5.91 11.63
N SER A 472 1.37 4.86 11.57
CA SER A 472 1.06 3.57 12.21
C SER A 472 0.98 3.71 13.73
N ASP A 473 0.33 2.76 14.39
CA ASP A 473 0.18 2.76 15.84
C ASP A 473 1.52 2.88 16.57
N LEU A 474 2.55 2.15 16.12
CA LEU A 474 3.88 2.22 16.72
C LEU A 474 4.53 3.60 16.53
N MET A 475 4.28 4.26 15.41
CA MET A 475 4.77 5.62 15.19
C MET A 475 4.02 6.61 16.06
N LEU A 476 2.70 6.51 16.21
CA LEU A 476 1.92 7.37 17.08
C LEU A 476 2.34 7.24 18.56
N ASP A 477 2.59 6.01 19.04
CA ASP A 477 3.18 5.76 20.35
C ASP A 477 4.53 6.47 20.51
N THR A 478 5.39 6.35 19.49
CA THR A 478 6.72 6.97 19.48
C THR A 478 6.65 8.50 19.49
N VAL A 479 5.71 9.09 18.74
CA VAL A 479 5.46 10.55 18.74
C VAL A 479 5.08 11.02 20.13
N VAL A 480 4.12 10.37 20.77
CA VAL A 480 3.66 10.73 22.12
C VAL A 480 4.78 10.61 23.13
N GLU A 481 5.52 9.51 23.14
CA GLU A 481 6.67 9.32 24.05
C GLU A 481 7.76 10.37 23.84
N ARG A 482 8.04 10.73 22.57
CA ARG A 482 9.02 11.76 22.26
C ARG A 482 8.57 13.13 22.76
N CYS A 483 7.31 13.46 22.55
CA CYS A 483 6.70 14.70 23.09
C CYS A 483 6.84 14.77 24.62
N LEU A 484 6.57 13.67 25.33
CA LEU A 484 6.69 13.60 26.79
C LEU A 484 8.14 13.69 27.28
N ALA A 485 9.06 13.01 26.59
CA ALA A 485 10.49 13.12 26.93
C ALA A 485 10.99 14.58 26.89
N LEU A 486 10.44 15.38 25.97
CA LEU A 486 10.74 16.81 25.84
C LEU A 486 10.07 17.65 26.95
N ARG A 487 8.93 17.19 27.51
CA ARG A 487 8.28 17.82 28.67
C ARG A 487 9.14 17.71 29.93
N HIS A 488 9.81 16.59 30.13
CA HIS A 488 10.58 16.27 31.32
C HIS A 488 12.09 16.53 31.19
N SER A 489 12.57 16.94 30.03
CA SER A 489 13.99 17.28 29.85
C SER A 489 14.31 18.59 30.62
N SER A 490 15.18 18.48 31.64
CA SER A 490 15.69 19.55 32.47
C SER A 490 16.45 20.63 31.69
#